data_603798cf049f12ed69731e0050b83686
#
_entry.id   603798cf049f12ed69731e0050b83686
#
_cell.length_a   1.000
_cell.length_b   1.000
_cell.length_c   1.000
_cell.angle_alpha   90.00
_cell.angle_beta   90.00
_cell.angle_gamma   90.00
#
_symmetry.space_group_name_H-M   'P 1'
#
loop_
_entity.id
_entity.type
_entity.pdbx_description
1 polymer ?
#
loop_
_entity_poly.entity_id
_entity_poly.type
_entity_poly.pdbx_seq_one_letter_code
_entity_poly.pdbx_strand_id
1 'polypeptide(L)' 'MFLSPEIILEGYNKGLFPMADSFNDPFIYWVDPKERGIIKLNEFKVSRTLKKELKKNNFNVKVNKNFEKTINLCAR' A
#
# COMPACT_ATOMS: atom_id res chain seq x y z
N MET A 1 6.71 4.15 19.70
CA MET A 1 6.38 2.71 19.57
C MET A 1 7.39 2.03 18.67
N PHE A 2 7.87 0.90 19.08
CA PHE A 2 8.83 0.13 18.30
C PHE A 2 8.09 -0.81 17.33
N LEU A 3 8.45 -0.75 16.04
CA LEU A 3 7.87 -1.62 15.03
C LEU A 3 8.90 -2.67 14.61
N SER A 4 8.47 -3.92 14.54
CA SER A 4 9.23 -5.01 13.95
C SER A 4 8.43 -5.63 12.82
N PRO A 5 9.08 -6.36 11.89
CA PRO A 5 8.32 -7.07 10.84
C PRO A 5 7.25 -8.00 11.40
N GLU A 6 7.53 -8.67 12.51
CA GLU A 6 6.58 -9.60 13.15
C GLU A 6 5.35 -8.87 13.67
N ILE A 7 5.54 -7.72 14.32
CA ILE A 7 4.44 -6.91 14.84
C ILE A 7 3.59 -6.37 13.70
N ILE A 8 4.21 -5.93 12.61
CA ILE A 8 3.48 -5.42 11.44
C ILE A 8 2.64 -6.52 10.80
N LEU A 9 3.21 -7.71 10.60
CA LEU A 9 2.48 -8.83 10.01
C LEU A 9 1.34 -9.29 10.92
N GLU A 10 1.55 -9.31 12.22
CA GLU A 10 0.48 -9.63 13.16
C GLU A 10 -0.66 -8.62 13.08
N GLY A 11 -0.33 -7.33 12.98
CA GLY A 11 -1.32 -6.28 12.80
C GLY A 11 -2.13 -6.49 11.52
N TYR A 12 -1.46 -6.76 10.40
CA TYR A 12 -2.13 -7.00 9.12
C TYR A 12 -3.07 -8.20 9.18
N ASN A 13 -2.69 -9.27 9.89
CA ASN A 13 -3.56 -10.42 10.06
C ASN A 13 -4.84 -10.09 10.84
N LYS A 14 -4.80 -9.05 11.65
CA LYS A 14 -5.95 -8.56 12.40
C LYS A 14 -6.70 -7.43 11.67
N GLY A 15 -6.27 -7.08 10.47
CA GLY A 15 -6.86 -5.99 9.70
C GLY A 15 -6.45 -4.61 10.16
N LEU A 16 -5.33 -4.50 10.86
CA LEU A 16 -4.81 -3.23 11.37
C LEU A 16 -3.58 -2.79 10.59
N PHE A 17 -3.32 -1.51 10.54
CA PHE A 17 -2.08 -1.00 9.97
C PHE A 17 -1.56 0.20 10.76
N PRO A 18 -0.22 0.39 10.78
CA PRO A 18 0.38 1.52 11.48
C PRO A 18 0.33 2.79 10.64
N MET A 19 0.20 3.92 11.31
CA MET A 19 0.15 5.22 10.66
C MET A 19 0.79 6.29 11.53
N ALA A 20 1.30 7.34 10.92
CA ALA A 20 1.76 8.55 11.57
C ALA A 20 1.16 9.75 10.87
N ASP A 21 1.08 10.89 11.56
CA ASP A 21 0.46 12.09 11.02
C ASP A 21 1.37 12.82 10.04
N SER A 22 2.68 12.64 10.16
CA SER A 22 3.65 13.26 9.25
C SER A 22 4.89 12.39 9.11
N PHE A 23 5.69 12.70 8.10
CA PHE A 23 6.92 11.97 7.77
C PHE A 23 7.88 11.81 8.96
N ASN A 24 8.03 12.85 9.76
CA ASN A 24 8.99 12.86 10.87
C ASN A 24 8.35 12.74 12.25
N ASP A 25 7.08 12.34 12.30
CA ASP A 25 6.38 12.15 13.57
C ASP A 25 6.83 10.84 14.22
N PRO A 26 7.39 10.86 15.44
CA PRO A 26 7.80 9.64 16.12
C PRO A 26 6.64 8.82 16.68
N PHE A 27 5.44 9.41 16.75
CA PHE A 27 4.27 8.73 17.29
C PHE A 27 3.57 7.93 16.20
N ILE A 28 3.50 6.62 16.40
CA ILE A 28 2.85 5.70 15.49
C ILE A 28 1.64 5.12 16.19
N TYR A 29 0.51 5.10 15.50
CA TYR A 29 -0.73 4.53 16.00
C TYR A 29 -1.28 3.52 15.00
N TRP A 30 -2.11 2.59 15.51
CA TRP A 30 -2.73 1.55 14.70
C TRP A 30 -4.11 2.01 14.25
N VAL A 31 -4.42 1.77 12.97
CA VAL A 31 -5.68 2.17 12.36
C VAL A 31 -6.52 0.93 12.07
N ASP A 32 -7.77 0.97 12.51
CA ASP A 32 -8.78 -0.04 12.23
C ASP A 32 -9.99 0.66 11.60
N PRO A 33 -9.98 0.91 10.28
CA PRO A 33 -11.07 1.64 9.65
C PRO A 33 -12.37 0.84 9.70
N LYS A 34 -13.46 1.47 10.11
CA LYS A 34 -14.78 0.85 10.11
C LYS A 34 -15.33 0.70 8.71
N GLU A 35 -15.03 1.67 7.84
CA GLU A 35 -15.41 1.64 6.43
C GLU A 35 -14.14 1.55 5.59
N ARG A 36 -14.13 0.63 4.65
CA ARG A 36 -12.96 0.37 3.81
C ARG A 36 -13.34 0.39 2.34
N GLY A 37 -12.55 1.09 1.53
CA GLY A 37 -12.62 0.96 0.10
C GLY A 37 -12.05 -0.40 -0.30
N ILE A 38 -12.81 -1.18 -1.04
CA ILE A 38 -12.35 -2.50 -1.50
C ILE A 38 -12.60 -2.66 -3.00
N ILE A 39 -11.83 -3.55 -3.59
CA ILE A 39 -12.03 -4.01 -4.97
C ILE A 39 -12.24 -5.52 -4.89
N LYS A 40 -13.46 -5.97 -5.16
CA LYS A 40 -13.74 -7.41 -5.20
C LYS A 40 -13.09 -8.01 -6.45
N LEU A 41 -12.34 -9.08 -6.27
CA LEU A 41 -11.57 -9.68 -7.37
C LEU A 41 -12.48 -10.17 -8.52
N ASN A 42 -13.68 -10.65 -8.19
CA ASN A 42 -14.63 -11.11 -9.20
C ASN A 42 -15.42 -9.98 -9.87
N GLU A 43 -15.31 -8.76 -9.37
CA GLU A 43 -15.97 -7.58 -9.93
C GLU A 43 -14.97 -6.57 -10.50
N PHE A 44 -13.68 -6.91 -10.46
CA PHE A 44 -12.64 -6.03 -10.98
C PHE A 44 -12.78 -5.85 -12.50
N LYS A 45 -12.83 -4.59 -12.94
CA LYS A 45 -12.93 -4.26 -14.36
C LYS A 45 -11.76 -3.39 -14.78
N VAL A 46 -11.21 -3.71 -15.94
CA VAL A 46 -10.16 -2.89 -16.56
C VAL A 46 -10.82 -2.04 -17.64
N SER A 47 -10.70 -0.71 -17.53
CA SER A 47 -11.27 0.20 -18.50
C SER A 47 -10.62 0.02 -19.88
N ARG A 48 -11.33 0.45 -20.91
CA ARG A 48 -10.82 0.40 -22.29
C ARG A 48 -9.54 1.24 -22.43
N THR A 49 -9.50 2.39 -21.80
CA THR A 49 -8.32 3.28 -21.80
C THR A 49 -7.12 2.61 -21.13
N LEU A 50 -7.35 1.98 -19.99
CA LEU A 50 -6.28 1.27 -19.27
C LEU A 50 -5.76 0.09 -20.09
N LYS A 51 -6.63 -0.67 -20.75
CA LYS A 51 -6.20 -1.76 -21.64
C LYS A 51 -5.29 -1.27 -22.75
N LYS A 52 -5.61 -0.12 -23.35
CA LYS A 52 -4.79 0.49 -24.39
C LYS A 52 -3.40 0.85 -23.86
N GLU A 53 -3.33 1.44 -22.68
CA GLU A 53 -2.04 1.79 -22.05
C GLU A 53 -1.20 0.56 -21.74
N LEU A 54 -1.82 -0.50 -21.24
CA LEU A 54 -1.12 -1.76 -20.96
C LEU A 54 -0.54 -2.39 -22.22
N LYS A 55 -1.25 -2.31 -23.35
CA LYS A 55 -0.78 -2.85 -24.62
C LYS A 55 0.42 -2.11 -25.21
N LYS A 56 0.60 -0.84 -24.86
CA LYS A 56 1.72 -0.03 -25.33
C LYS A 56 3.05 -0.43 -24.71
N ASN A 57 3.05 -1.25 -23.65
CA ASN A 57 4.26 -1.70 -22.95
C ASN A 57 5.13 -0.55 -22.42
N ASN A 58 4.51 0.59 -22.07
CA ASN A 58 5.23 1.74 -21.52
C ASN A 58 5.69 1.52 -20.07
N PHE A 59 5.11 0.54 -19.39
CA PHE A 59 5.39 0.25 -17.99
C PHE A 59 5.74 -1.22 -17.84
N ASN A 60 6.76 -1.48 -17.02
CA ASN A 60 7.14 -2.81 -16.63
C ASN A 60 6.76 -3.05 -15.17
N VAL A 61 6.05 -4.14 -14.91
CA VAL A 61 5.69 -4.54 -13.56
C VAL A 61 6.83 -5.37 -12.97
N LYS A 62 7.33 -4.95 -11.83
CA LYS A 62 8.38 -5.66 -11.10
C LYS A 62 7.95 -5.83 -9.65
N VAL A 63 8.45 -6.89 -9.01
CA VAL A 63 8.16 -7.20 -7.61
C VAL A 63 9.47 -7.12 -6.83
N ASN A 64 9.41 -6.50 -5.64
CA ASN A 64 10.56 -6.35 -4.74
C ASN A 64 11.73 -5.58 -5.36
N LYS A 65 11.42 -4.58 -6.20
CA LYS A 65 12.41 -3.68 -6.79
C LYS A 65 12.12 -2.23 -6.36
N ASN A 66 13.18 -1.44 -6.20
CA ASN A 66 13.08 -0.01 -5.88
C ASN A 66 12.28 0.30 -4.61
N PHE A 67 12.24 -0.63 -3.65
CA PHE A 67 11.48 -0.43 -2.42
C PHE A 67 11.92 0.85 -1.69
N GLU A 68 13.22 1.04 -1.49
CA GLU A 68 13.76 2.18 -0.76
C GLU A 68 13.36 3.52 -1.39
N LYS A 69 13.53 3.63 -2.70
CA LYS A 69 13.15 4.84 -3.44
C LYS A 69 11.65 5.09 -3.35
N THR A 70 10.85 4.05 -3.53
CA THR A 70 9.38 4.15 -3.48
C THR A 70 8.91 4.62 -2.12
N ILE A 71 9.41 4.00 -1.05
CA ILE A 71 8.93 4.32 0.29
C ILE A 71 9.35 5.74 0.70
N ASN A 72 10.54 6.19 0.30
CA ASN A 72 10.99 7.54 0.59
C ASN A 72 10.18 8.59 -0.16
N LEU A 73 9.79 8.32 -1.39
CA LEU A 73 8.94 9.24 -2.16
C LEU A 73 7.51 9.29 -1.63
N CYS A 74 7.01 8.20 -1.06
CA CYS A 74 5.68 8.16 -0.44
C CYS A 74 5.64 8.89 0.91
N ALA A 75 6.76 8.94 1.61
CA ALA A 75 6.86 9.52 2.95
C ALA A 75 7.11 11.03 2.87
N ARG A 76 6.11 11.79 2.48
CA ARG A 76 6.21 13.26 2.39
C ARG A 76 5.37 13.95 3.44
#